data_e160c53b0a05ae5314971bec4d9c0bc9
#
_entry.id   e160c53b0a05ae5314971bec4d9c0bc9
#
_cell.length_a   1.000
_cell.length_b   1.000
_cell.length_c   1.000
_cell.angle_alpha   90.00
_cell.angle_beta   90.00
_cell.angle_gamma   90.00
#
_symmetry.space_group_name_H-M   'P 1'
#
loop_
_entity.id
_entity.type
_entity.pdbx_description
1 polymer ?
#
loop_
_entity_poly.entity_id
_entity_poly.type
_entity_poly.pdbx_seq_one_letter_code
_entity_poly.pdbx_strand_id
1 'polypeptide(L)'
;MKMSLIFLLLSISTILSKDPKTISLLYEEDTGYYIIPMSFGSNSEEFQIQVDTTTSETWIPSPKTTLNVKKYNISKSTTGQKTNKTFEVEDEDGDVRGKACYDSVTVGDITLNHFGFVLVDEFEYPFNDYEKGKLGLGYKQEHGDDFNFIRKLKLNNIIEREIFSINQETKELIIGDIPPQFENQLYTTCPVVETNDLDDEYRQAWACELTHLAFNLDKKDKNFDLDQAFEVNARITFDSAYPYISIPKRHLKAFKQRYMDTYFNNSYKEVRDEDSVYFICTDEELVNGASISFIIEGYAYIIPSNKLFIKSDEGEYELLIRFYKENDNIFGFGAPFMEFFTVVYDYEEAEVGFYGGNRKELTREWYDYLNEMTPEQKKAKRKRMYIYAGVGFFVVIIIILLAYRSKKERALGRRLRDPNEE
;
A
#
# COMPACT_ATOMS: atom_id res chain seq x y z
N MET A 1 14.33 -20.62 -63.13
CA MET A 1 13.36 -20.16 -62.13
C MET A 1 13.85 -20.60 -60.77
N LYS A 2 14.65 -19.76 -60.10
CA LYS A 2 15.18 -20.04 -58.78
C LYS A 2 14.18 -19.54 -57.74
N MET A 3 13.45 -20.44 -57.10
CA MET A 3 12.69 -20.15 -55.90
C MET A 3 13.66 -19.92 -54.74
N SER A 4 13.88 -18.68 -54.38
CA SER A 4 14.52 -18.33 -53.13
C SER A 4 13.56 -18.64 -51.99
N LEU A 5 13.85 -19.67 -51.29
CA LEU A 5 13.21 -20.05 -50.03
C LEU A 5 13.68 -19.05 -48.96
N ILE A 6 12.91 -17.96 -48.77
CA ILE A 6 13.07 -17.04 -47.67
C ILE A 6 12.61 -17.86 -46.43
N PHE A 7 13.56 -18.48 -45.76
CA PHE A 7 13.39 -18.92 -44.40
C PHE A 7 13.18 -17.65 -43.57
N LEU A 8 11.91 -17.30 -43.42
CA LEU A 8 11.47 -16.41 -42.37
C LEU A 8 11.76 -17.19 -41.04
N LEU A 9 12.97 -17.06 -40.54
CA LEU A 9 13.28 -17.29 -39.15
C LEU A 9 12.43 -16.29 -38.34
N LEU A 10 11.17 -16.61 -38.20
CA LEU A 10 10.45 -16.25 -36.99
C LEU A 10 11.27 -16.83 -35.85
N SER A 11 12.21 -16.04 -35.34
CA SER A 11 12.64 -16.15 -33.97
C SER A 11 11.36 -15.90 -33.15
N ILE A 12 10.61 -16.96 -32.93
CA ILE A 12 9.80 -17.08 -31.75
C ILE A 12 10.85 -17.05 -30.65
N SER A 13 11.24 -15.87 -30.23
CA SER A 13 11.64 -15.70 -28.86
C SER A 13 10.39 -16.15 -28.10
N THR A 14 10.31 -17.42 -27.76
CA THR A 14 9.63 -17.83 -26.58
C THR A 14 10.28 -16.95 -25.53
N ILE A 15 9.62 -15.86 -25.20
CA ILE A 15 9.81 -15.17 -23.94
C ILE A 15 9.46 -16.28 -22.99
N LEU A 16 10.47 -17.01 -22.53
CA LEU A 16 10.36 -17.92 -21.40
C LEU A 16 10.03 -16.95 -20.26
N SER A 17 8.73 -16.81 -20.00
CA SER A 17 8.27 -16.15 -18.80
C SER A 17 9.05 -16.78 -17.68
N LYS A 18 9.77 -15.97 -16.91
CA LYS A 18 10.49 -16.50 -15.76
C LYS A 18 9.43 -16.87 -14.74
N ASP A 19 9.49 -18.09 -14.28
CA ASP A 19 8.59 -18.54 -13.24
C ASP A 19 8.65 -17.59 -12.03
N PRO A 20 7.52 -17.27 -11.41
CA PRO A 20 7.48 -16.45 -10.20
C PRO A 20 8.36 -17.08 -9.12
N LYS A 21 9.01 -16.24 -8.34
CA LYS A 21 9.82 -16.66 -7.20
C LYS A 21 8.93 -16.72 -5.96
N THR A 22 8.96 -17.84 -5.28
CA THR A 22 8.22 -18.06 -4.04
C THR A 22 9.21 -18.20 -2.88
N ILE A 23 9.03 -17.41 -1.84
CA ILE A 23 9.85 -17.40 -0.65
C ILE A 23 8.93 -17.66 0.55
N SER A 24 9.26 -18.69 1.33
CA SER A 24 8.50 -19.01 2.55
C SER A 24 8.75 -17.95 3.61
N LEU A 25 7.67 -17.50 4.25
CA LEU A 25 7.68 -16.57 5.36
C LEU A 25 7.47 -17.32 6.68
N LEU A 26 8.10 -16.84 7.73
CA LEU A 26 7.81 -17.24 9.11
C LEU A 26 6.82 -16.24 9.68
N TYR A 27 5.80 -16.73 10.37
CA TYR A 27 4.88 -15.86 11.10
C TYR A 27 5.22 -15.90 12.58
N GLU A 28 5.51 -14.76 13.16
CA GLU A 28 5.85 -14.61 14.58
C GLU A 28 4.57 -14.23 15.35
N GLU A 29 3.97 -15.20 16.03
CA GLU A 29 2.65 -15.05 16.68
C GLU A 29 2.62 -13.93 17.75
N ASP A 30 3.74 -13.74 18.45
CA ASP A 30 3.84 -12.76 19.53
C ASP A 30 3.79 -11.30 19.01
N THR A 31 4.25 -11.07 17.79
CA THR A 31 4.33 -9.73 17.19
C THR A 31 3.32 -9.54 16.05
N GLY A 32 2.85 -10.62 15.44
CA GLY A 32 2.01 -10.60 14.24
C GLY A 32 2.79 -10.36 12.94
N TYR A 33 4.12 -10.41 12.98
CA TYR A 33 4.97 -10.05 11.85
C TYR A 33 5.30 -11.24 10.94
N TYR A 34 5.41 -10.95 9.65
CA TYR A 34 6.00 -11.86 8.68
C TYR A 34 7.50 -11.65 8.61
N ILE A 35 8.23 -12.70 8.86
CA ILE A 35 9.70 -12.72 8.91
C ILE A 35 10.25 -13.51 7.73
N ILE A 36 11.31 -12.99 7.12
CA ILE A 36 12.04 -13.64 6.05
C ILE A 36 13.51 -13.86 6.47
N PRO A 37 14.07 -15.08 6.34
CA PRO A 37 15.49 -15.29 6.56
C PRO A 37 16.29 -14.72 5.39
N MET A 38 17.15 -13.74 5.68
CA MET A 38 18.05 -13.13 4.70
C MET A 38 19.50 -13.26 5.15
N SER A 39 20.38 -13.68 4.23
CA SER A 39 21.82 -13.77 4.49
C SER A 39 22.56 -12.60 3.87
N PHE A 40 23.43 -11.95 4.64
CA PHE A 40 24.21 -10.79 4.21
C PHE A 40 25.71 -11.09 4.15
N GLY A 41 26.34 -10.54 3.12
CA GLY A 41 27.78 -10.52 2.95
C GLY A 41 28.41 -11.85 2.48
N SER A 42 29.70 -11.82 2.23
CA SER A 42 30.47 -12.98 1.76
C SER A 42 30.49 -14.16 2.74
N ASN A 43 30.17 -13.94 4.00
CA ASN A 43 30.10 -14.96 5.03
C ASN A 43 28.70 -15.56 5.18
N SER A 44 27.73 -15.10 4.40
CA SER A 44 26.32 -15.53 4.46
C SER A 44 25.73 -15.50 5.87
N GLU A 45 25.94 -14.37 6.56
CA GLU A 45 25.41 -14.19 7.92
C GLU A 45 23.90 -13.98 7.87
N GLU A 46 23.12 -14.98 8.33
CA GLU A 46 21.67 -14.98 8.27
C GLU A 46 21.03 -14.08 9.34
N PHE A 47 20.03 -13.30 8.94
CA PHE A 47 19.19 -12.46 9.79
C PHE A 47 17.72 -12.80 9.57
N GLN A 48 16.94 -12.72 10.62
CA GLN A 48 15.48 -12.77 10.55
C GLN A 48 14.98 -11.34 10.33
N ILE A 49 14.46 -11.05 9.15
CA ILE A 49 14.10 -9.70 8.71
C ILE A 49 12.57 -9.60 8.57
N GLN A 50 11.98 -8.58 9.14
CA GLN A 50 10.55 -8.30 9.00
C GLN A 50 10.22 -7.86 7.57
N VAL A 51 9.14 -8.38 7.01
CA VAL A 51 8.61 -7.94 5.72
C VAL A 51 7.69 -6.75 5.95
N ASP A 52 8.01 -5.62 5.34
CA ASP A 52 7.31 -4.37 5.54
C ASP A 52 6.88 -3.75 4.20
N THR A 53 5.59 -3.47 4.05
CA THR A 53 5.00 -2.86 2.86
C THR A 53 4.77 -1.35 3.00
N THR A 54 5.13 -0.77 4.13
CA THR A 54 5.00 0.67 4.40
C THR A 54 6.29 1.42 4.14
N THR A 55 7.45 0.84 4.49
CA THR A 55 8.77 1.39 4.16
C THR A 55 9.33 0.83 2.87
N SER A 56 10.08 1.63 2.12
CA SER A 56 10.66 1.22 0.83
C SER A 56 12.11 0.73 0.93
N GLU A 57 12.83 1.14 1.95
CA GLU A 57 14.23 0.80 2.15
C GLU A 57 14.41 -0.40 3.07
N THR A 58 15.28 -1.29 2.64
CA THR A 58 15.74 -2.39 3.52
C THR A 58 16.78 -1.85 4.51
N TRP A 59 16.62 -2.19 5.79
CA TRP A 59 17.57 -1.81 6.80
C TRP A 59 17.86 -2.94 7.81
N ILE A 60 19.06 -2.92 8.38
CA ILE A 60 19.50 -3.85 9.41
C ILE A 60 20.33 -3.15 10.50
N PRO A 61 20.33 -3.63 11.75
CA PRO A 61 21.08 -3.03 12.84
C PRO A 61 22.59 -3.17 12.67
N SER A 62 23.34 -2.08 12.92
CA SER A 62 24.80 -2.05 12.95
C SER A 62 25.37 -2.41 14.33
N PRO A 63 26.68 -2.70 14.43
CA PRO A 63 27.33 -2.92 15.72
C PRO A 63 27.32 -1.69 16.66
N LYS A 64 26.96 -0.51 16.17
CA LYS A 64 26.91 0.72 16.96
C LYS A 64 25.62 0.91 17.70
N THR A 65 24.51 0.32 17.19
CA THR A 65 23.22 0.45 17.86
C THR A 65 23.26 -0.12 19.27
N THR A 66 22.45 0.46 20.16
CA THR A 66 22.30 0.02 21.55
C THR A 66 21.33 -1.14 21.70
N LEU A 67 20.55 -1.47 20.66
CA LEU A 67 19.57 -2.56 20.70
C LEU A 67 20.24 -3.90 21.03
N ASN A 68 19.53 -4.73 21.76
CA ASN A 68 19.94 -6.09 22.10
C ASN A 68 19.51 -7.11 21.06
N VAL A 69 19.85 -6.86 19.79
CA VAL A 69 19.51 -7.69 18.62
C VAL A 69 20.75 -8.14 17.90
N LYS A 70 20.62 -9.05 16.95
CA LYS A 70 21.72 -9.43 16.07
C LYS A 70 22.12 -8.24 15.20
N LYS A 71 23.44 -8.02 15.07
CA LYS A 71 24.02 -6.83 14.43
C LYS A 71 24.92 -7.23 13.29
N TYR A 72 24.75 -6.62 12.12
CA TYR A 72 25.56 -6.88 10.96
C TYR A 72 26.84 -6.05 10.95
N ASN A 73 27.99 -6.74 10.88
CA ASN A 73 29.28 -6.09 10.76
C ASN A 73 29.83 -6.18 9.34
N ILE A 74 29.52 -5.21 8.50
CA ILE A 74 29.94 -5.15 7.10
C ILE A 74 31.45 -5.21 6.89
N SER A 75 32.27 -4.81 7.89
CA SER A 75 33.72 -4.90 7.79
C SER A 75 34.27 -6.32 7.81
N LYS A 76 33.45 -7.32 8.13
CA LYS A 76 33.80 -8.75 8.05
C LYS A 76 33.48 -9.34 6.67
N SER A 77 32.73 -8.65 5.82
CA SER A 77 32.40 -9.09 4.48
C SER A 77 33.45 -8.62 3.47
N THR A 78 33.89 -9.52 2.60
CA THR A 78 34.81 -9.18 1.50
C THR A 78 34.11 -8.54 0.31
N THR A 79 32.77 -8.62 0.25
CA THR A 79 31.90 -8.00 -0.77
C THR A 79 31.26 -6.72 -0.27
N GLY A 80 31.39 -6.42 1.04
CA GLY A 80 30.76 -5.28 1.68
C GLY A 80 31.37 -3.94 1.29
N GLN A 81 30.53 -2.97 0.96
CA GLN A 81 30.92 -1.59 0.61
C GLN A 81 30.13 -0.62 1.46
N LYS A 82 30.84 0.13 2.31
CA LYS A 82 30.25 1.18 3.14
C LYS A 82 30.40 2.52 2.46
N THR A 83 29.32 3.28 2.36
CA THR A 83 29.35 4.64 1.80
C THR A 83 29.44 5.68 2.92
N ASN A 84 29.67 6.94 2.50
CA ASN A 84 29.61 8.09 3.42
C ASN A 84 28.20 8.71 3.48
N LYS A 85 27.24 8.24 2.65
CA LYS A 85 25.87 8.74 2.68
C LYS A 85 25.20 8.29 3.96
N THR A 86 24.58 9.23 4.67
CA THR A 86 23.67 8.94 5.77
C THR A 86 22.27 8.95 5.21
N PHE A 87 21.49 7.94 5.55
CA PHE A 87 20.07 7.84 5.26
C PHE A 87 19.30 7.92 6.56
N GLU A 88 18.21 8.60 6.50
CA GLU A 88 17.14 8.58 7.47
C GLU A 88 15.99 7.85 6.79
N VAL A 89 15.51 6.78 7.39
CA VAL A 89 14.40 6.00 6.88
C VAL A 89 13.23 6.31 7.79
N GLU A 90 12.20 6.89 7.20
CA GLU A 90 10.94 7.13 7.88
C GLU A 90 10.27 5.77 8.13
N ASP A 91 9.92 5.52 9.37
CA ASP A 91 9.36 4.25 9.81
C ASP A 91 8.22 4.53 10.78
N GLU A 92 7.11 3.79 10.67
CA GLU A 92 5.93 3.98 11.54
C GLU A 92 6.22 3.79 13.03
N ASP A 93 7.24 2.98 13.34
CA ASP A 93 7.69 2.73 14.72
C ASP A 93 8.73 3.77 15.20
N GLY A 94 9.10 4.72 14.34
CA GLY A 94 10.08 5.78 14.57
C GLY A 94 11.25 5.76 13.60
N ASP A 95 11.77 6.93 13.29
CA ASP A 95 12.81 7.08 12.29
C ASP A 95 14.10 6.37 12.67
N VAL A 96 14.70 5.74 11.67
CA VAL A 96 16.01 5.09 11.82
C VAL A 96 17.05 5.81 10.99
N ARG A 97 18.24 6.02 11.56
CA ARG A 97 19.34 6.69 10.89
C ARG A 97 20.55 5.78 10.77
N GLY A 98 21.12 5.72 9.58
CA GLY A 98 22.24 4.84 9.32
C GLY A 98 23.07 5.23 8.11
N LYS A 99 23.95 4.33 7.70
CA LYS A 99 24.78 4.48 6.51
C LYS A 99 24.28 3.60 5.37
N ALA A 100 24.19 4.20 4.18
CA ALA A 100 23.98 3.42 2.97
C ALA A 100 25.15 2.48 2.75
N CYS A 101 24.85 1.23 2.56
CA CYS A 101 25.81 0.15 2.35
C CYS A 101 25.37 -0.73 1.19
N TYR A 102 26.32 -1.44 0.60
CA TYR A 102 26.08 -2.46 -0.43
C TYR A 102 26.79 -3.73 -0.02
N ASP A 103 26.14 -4.87 -0.24
CA ASP A 103 26.76 -6.18 -0.06
C ASP A 103 26.01 -7.24 -0.90
N SER A 104 26.53 -8.47 -0.89
CA SER A 104 25.81 -9.62 -1.38
C SER A 104 24.69 -9.99 -0.40
N VAL A 105 23.47 -10.22 -0.91
CA VAL A 105 22.32 -10.62 -0.12
C VAL A 105 21.67 -11.84 -0.74
N THR A 106 21.37 -12.83 0.09
CA THR A 106 20.71 -14.09 -0.34
C THR A 106 19.40 -14.27 0.41
N VAL A 107 18.33 -14.56 -0.32
CA VAL A 107 16.99 -14.85 0.19
C VAL A 107 16.48 -16.10 -0.51
N GLY A 108 16.28 -17.19 0.21
CA GLY A 108 15.95 -18.47 -0.40
C GLY A 108 17.03 -18.91 -1.42
N ASP A 109 16.63 -19.13 -2.65
CA ASP A 109 17.52 -19.47 -3.79
C ASP A 109 18.02 -18.26 -4.58
N ILE A 110 17.64 -17.06 -4.18
CA ILE A 110 17.94 -15.80 -4.87
C ILE A 110 19.17 -15.16 -4.24
N THR A 111 20.19 -14.85 -5.04
CA THR A 111 21.35 -14.08 -4.61
C THR A 111 21.45 -12.78 -5.42
N LEU A 112 21.45 -11.66 -4.73
CA LEU A 112 21.71 -10.35 -5.27
C LEU A 112 23.13 -9.91 -4.91
N ASN A 113 23.97 -9.74 -5.93
CA ASN A 113 25.25 -9.10 -5.74
C ASN A 113 25.06 -7.58 -5.72
N HIS A 114 25.69 -6.90 -4.77
CA HIS A 114 25.62 -5.44 -4.68
C HIS A 114 24.18 -4.92 -4.47
N PHE A 115 23.49 -5.44 -3.44
CA PHE A 115 22.21 -4.94 -2.97
C PHE A 115 22.43 -3.81 -1.97
N GLY A 116 21.68 -2.69 -2.13
CA GLY A 116 21.75 -1.54 -1.25
C GLY A 116 20.85 -1.72 -0.02
N PHE A 117 21.35 -1.37 1.15
CA PHE A 117 20.57 -1.35 2.39
C PHE A 117 21.10 -0.29 3.34
N VAL A 118 20.32 0.06 4.35
CA VAL A 118 20.74 1.00 5.39
C VAL A 118 21.26 0.21 6.59
N LEU A 119 22.52 0.46 6.95
CA LEU A 119 23.13 -0.10 8.16
C LEU A 119 22.88 0.88 9.30
N VAL A 120 21.87 0.60 10.15
CA VAL A 120 21.31 1.52 11.14
C VAL A 120 22.22 1.64 12.37
N ASP A 121 22.64 2.86 12.65
CA ASP A 121 23.46 3.21 13.81
C ASP A 121 22.61 3.78 14.97
N GLU A 122 21.50 4.49 14.65
CA GLU A 122 20.68 5.26 15.60
C GLU A 122 19.19 5.02 15.33
N PHE A 123 18.39 5.01 16.40
CA PHE A 123 16.93 4.91 16.40
C PHE A 123 16.38 6.12 17.16
N GLU A 124 15.34 6.75 16.66
CA GLU A 124 14.74 7.93 17.27
C GLU A 124 14.03 7.59 18.59
N TYR A 125 13.38 6.46 18.65
CA TYR A 125 12.68 5.94 19.83
C TYR A 125 13.29 4.63 20.31
N PRO A 126 13.07 4.23 21.56
CA PRO A 126 13.47 2.91 22.02
C PRO A 126 12.58 1.85 21.33
N PHE A 127 13.06 1.34 20.23
CA PHE A 127 12.48 0.18 19.56
C PHE A 127 12.39 -1.01 20.52
N ASN A 128 11.32 -1.76 20.43
CA ASN A 128 11.20 -3.00 21.17
C ASN A 128 12.31 -3.96 20.74
N ASP A 129 12.81 -4.80 21.68
CA ASP A 129 13.90 -5.78 21.46
C ASP A 129 13.60 -6.82 20.33
N TYR A 130 12.42 -6.73 19.71
CA TYR A 130 11.96 -7.62 18.62
C TYR A 130 12.41 -7.19 17.24
N GLU A 131 12.86 -5.95 17.05
CA GLU A 131 13.16 -5.45 15.72
C GLU A 131 14.54 -5.86 15.24
N LYS A 132 14.50 -6.76 14.28
CA LYS A 132 15.67 -7.46 13.72
C LYS A 132 16.17 -6.84 12.41
N GLY A 133 15.46 -5.83 11.90
CA GLY A 133 15.63 -5.20 10.59
C GLY A 133 14.38 -5.39 9.73
N LYS A 134 14.24 -4.58 8.67
CA LYS A 134 13.08 -4.61 7.77
C LYS A 134 13.51 -4.84 6.32
N LEU A 135 12.75 -5.63 5.59
CA LEU A 135 12.80 -5.72 4.13
C LEU A 135 11.75 -4.77 3.59
N GLY A 136 12.18 -3.62 3.11
CA GLY A 136 11.30 -2.59 2.58
C GLY A 136 10.70 -2.97 1.23
N LEU A 137 9.38 -3.00 1.16
CA LEU A 137 8.57 -3.27 -0.02
C LEU A 137 7.56 -2.14 -0.31
N GLY A 138 7.73 -0.96 0.31
CA GLY A 138 6.91 0.22 0.08
C GLY A 138 6.96 0.73 -1.35
N TYR A 139 5.93 1.46 -1.77
CA TYR A 139 5.74 1.90 -3.15
C TYR A 139 6.77 2.93 -3.61
N LYS A 140 6.90 4.02 -2.85
CA LYS A 140 7.75 5.15 -3.21
C LYS A 140 9.17 4.94 -2.71
N GLN A 141 10.13 5.19 -3.59
CA GLN A 141 11.54 5.06 -3.26
C GLN A 141 12.21 6.42 -3.22
N GLU A 142 12.88 6.70 -2.12
CA GLU A 142 13.61 7.96 -1.95
C GLU A 142 15.09 7.84 -2.29
N HIS A 143 15.67 6.64 -2.18
CA HIS A 143 17.11 6.44 -2.23
C HIS A 143 17.61 5.69 -3.46
N GLY A 144 16.69 5.29 -4.36
CA GLY A 144 16.98 4.69 -5.66
C GLY A 144 16.82 3.16 -5.70
N ASP A 145 16.73 2.66 -6.92
CA ASP A 145 16.33 1.27 -7.23
C ASP A 145 17.23 0.19 -6.63
N ASP A 146 18.48 0.53 -6.29
CA ASP A 146 19.41 -0.43 -5.65
C ASP A 146 19.00 -0.83 -4.24
N PHE A 147 18.17 -0.01 -3.57
CA PHE A 147 17.71 -0.20 -2.19
C PHE A 147 16.36 -0.91 -2.09
N ASN A 148 15.63 -1.03 -3.21
CA ASN A 148 14.39 -1.79 -3.26
C ASN A 148 14.63 -3.20 -3.78
N PHE A 149 14.16 -4.19 -3.02
CA PHE A 149 14.39 -5.59 -3.32
C PHE A 149 13.77 -6.02 -4.65
N ILE A 150 12.51 -5.68 -4.90
CA ILE A 150 11.77 -6.08 -6.11
C ILE A 150 12.39 -5.48 -7.37
N ARG A 151 12.67 -4.17 -7.35
CA ARG A 151 13.33 -3.49 -8.49
C ARG A 151 14.72 -4.02 -8.73
N LYS A 152 15.46 -4.31 -7.68
CA LYS A 152 16.80 -4.92 -7.82
C LYS A 152 16.75 -6.30 -8.46
N LEU A 153 15.74 -7.11 -8.17
CA LEU A 153 15.51 -8.39 -8.84
C LEU A 153 15.26 -8.20 -10.35
N LYS A 154 14.44 -7.22 -10.73
CA LYS A 154 14.17 -6.87 -12.13
C LYS A 154 15.44 -6.41 -12.84
N LEU A 155 16.19 -5.47 -12.25
CA LEU A 155 17.46 -4.98 -12.81
C LEU A 155 18.49 -6.06 -13.02
N ASN A 156 18.49 -7.09 -12.19
CA ASN A 156 19.36 -8.27 -12.33
C ASN A 156 18.75 -9.35 -13.25
N ASN A 157 17.64 -9.09 -13.91
CA ASN A 157 16.92 -10.03 -14.76
C ASN A 157 16.58 -11.35 -14.05
N ILE A 158 16.28 -11.33 -12.74
CA ILE A 158 15.84 -12.48 -11.96
C ILE A 158 14.34 -12.70 -12.12
N ILE A 159 13.58 -11.60 -12.15
CA ILE A 159 12.14 -11.56 -12.41
C ILE A 159 11.84 -10.81 -13.70
N GLU A 160 10.63 -11.02 -14.24
CA GLU A 160 10.17 -10.35 -15.45
C GLU A 160 9.33 -9.10 -15.16
N ARG A 161 8.55 -9.11 -14.09
CA ARG A 161 7.68 -8.01 -13.68
C ARG A 161 8.03 -7.55 -12.27
N GLU A 162 7.89 -6.24 -12.04
CA GLU A 162 8.06 -5.63 -10.72
C GLU A 162 6.77 -5.75 -9.90
N ILE A 163 6.36 -6.99 -9.64
CA ILE A 163 5.14 -7.33 -8.94
C ILE A 163 5.44 -8.29 -7.79
N PHE A 164 4.73 -8.14 -6.68
CA PHE A 164 4.79 -9.11 -5.60
C PHE A 164 3.44 -9.24 -4.89
N SER A 165 3.28 -10.32 -4.15
CA SER A 165 2.13 -10.54 -3.25
C SER A 165 2.55 -11.27 -2.00
N ILE A 166 1.84 -11.02 -0.90
CA ILE A 166 1.98 -11.77 0.35
C ILE A 166 0.73 -12.63 0.49
N ASN A 167 0.94 -13.94 0.41
CA ASN A 167 -0.12 -14.91 0.68
C ASN A 167 -0.04 -15.32 2.14
N GLN A 168 -0.97 -14.83 2.93
CA GLN A 168 -0.99 -15.08 4.37
C GLN A 168 -1.43 -16.51 4.71
N GLU A 169 -2.27 -17.15 3.87
CA GLU A 169 -2.71 -18.54 4.07
C GLU A 169 -1.54 -19.52 3.93
N THR A 170 -0.75 -19.38 2.86
CA THR A 170 0.43 -20.23 2.62
C THR A 170 1.69 -19.71 3.27
N LYS A 171 1.66 -18.49 3.83
CA LYS A 171 2.82 -17.78 4.38
C LYS A 171 3.96 -17.68 3.37
N GLU A 172 3.65 -17.12 2.22
CA GLU A 172 4.60 -17.00 1.10
C GLU A 172 4.63 -15.57 0.55
N LEU A 173 5.83 -15.10 0.26
CA LEU A 173 6.09 -13.95 -0.57
C LEU A 173 6.30 -14.44 -2.00
N ILE A 174 5.41 -14.06 -2.91
CA ILE A 174 5.46 -14.44 -4.33
C ILE A 174 5.87 -13.21 -5.13
N ILE A 175 6.87 -13.37 -5.99
CA ILE A 175 7.54 -12.24 -6.65
C ILE A 175 7.67 -12.51 -8.16
N GLY A 176 7.43 -11.48 -8.97
CA GLY A 176 7.70 -11.48 -10.41
C GLY A 176 6.50 -11.80 -11.29
N ASP A 177 5.43 -12.32 -10.72
CA ASP A 177 4.14 -12.53 -11.38
C ASP A 177 2.99 -12.65 -10.36
N ILE A 178 1.78 -12.67 -10.87
CA ILE A 178 0.57 -12.96 -10.11
C ILE A 178 0.61 -14.44 -9.67
N PRO A 179 0.22 -14.76 -8.42
CA PRO A 179 0.16 -16.14 -7.98
C PRO A 179 -0.66 -17.02 -8.93
N PRO A 180 -0.11 -18.14 -9.43
CA PRO A 180 -0.77 -18.97 -10.45
C PRO A 180 -2.17 -19.47 -10.06
N GLN A 181 -2.42 -19.69 -8.76
CA GLN A 181 -3.73 -20.11 -8.26
C GLN A 181 -4.83 -19.06 -8.50
N PHE A 182 -4.48 -17.82 -8.83
CA PHE A 182 -5.42 -16.72 -9.04
C PHE A 182 -5.66 -16.38 -10.52
N GLU A 183 -4.93 -16.97 -11.48
CA GLU A 183 -5.05 -16.64 -12.91
C GLU A 183 -6.49 -16.64 -13.46
N ASN A 184 -7.36 -17.51 -12.90
CA ASN A 184 -8.76 -17.61 -13.32
C ASN A 184 -9.76 -17.03 -12.31
N GLN A 185 -9.29 -16.34 -11.29
CA GLN A 185 -10.15 -15.72 -10.30
C GLN A 185 -10.46 -14.27 -10.66
N LEU A 186 -11.55 -13.76 -10.12
CA LEU A 186 -11.88 -12.36 -10.25
C LEU A 186 -10.74 -11.54 -9.61
N TYR A 187 -10.18 -10.63 -10.37
CA TYR A 187 -9.15 -9.70 -9.97
C TYR A 187 -9.68 -8.28 -10.10
N THR A 188 -9.48 -7.50 -9.07
CA THR A 188 -9.85 -6.09 -9.06
C THR A 188 -8.66 -5.29 -8.59
N THR A 189 -8.46 -4.12 -9.15
CA THR A 189 -7.35 -3.23 -8.81
C THR A 189 -7.84 -1.88 -8.31
N CYS A 190 -7.00 -1.19 -7.57
CA CYS A 190 -7.11 0.24 -7.34
C CYS A 190 -5.79 0.91 -7.74
N PRO A 191 -5.83 2.06 -8.42
CA PRO A 191 -4.63 2.81 -8.71
C PRO A 191 -3.99 3.32 -7.41
N VAL A 192 -2.67 3.31 -7.37
CA VAL A 192 -1.95 3.90 -6.24
C VAL A 192 -2.14 5.41 -6.27
N VAL A 193 -2.58 5.99 -5.17
CA VAL A 193 -2.72 7.43 -4.99
C VAL A 193 -1.45 8.02 -4.36
N GLU A 194 -1.11 9.25 -4.77
CA GLU A 194 0.03 9.93 -4.19
C GLU A 194 -0.18 10.25 -2.71
N THR A 195 0.85 10.04 -1.93
CA THR A 195 0.90 10.22 -0.48
C THR A 195 1.77 11.39 -0.05
N ASN A 196 2.23 12.22 -0.99
CA ASN A 196 3.13 13.36 -0.73
C ASN A 196 2.59 14.44 0.21
N ASP A 197 1.29 14.47 0.43
CA ASP A 197 0.57 15.40 1.31
C ASP A 197 0.21 14.76 2.66
N LEU A 198 0.62 13.52 2.89
CA LEU A 198 0.46 12.80 4.15
C LEU A 198 1.63 13.04 5.08
N ASP A 199 1.46 12.66 6.34
CA ASP A 199 2.54 12.62 7.31
C ASP A 199 3.66 11.70 6.80
N ASP A 200 4.90 11.96 7.22
CA ASP A 200 6.10 11.37 6.67
C ASP A 200 6.07 9.82 6.68
N GLU A 201 5.50 9.23 7.73
CA GLU A 201 5.35 7.77 7.91
C GLU A 201 4.58 7.04 6.79
N TYR A 202 3.67 7.74 6.08
CA TYR A 202 2.86 7.15 5.00
C TYR A 202 3.33 7.51 3.60
N ARG A 203 4.40 8.28 3.45
CA ARG A 203 4.86 8.76 2.15
C ARG A 203 5.32 7.66 1.22
N GLN A 204 5.79 6.56 1.76
CA GLN A 204 6.32 5.43 1.01
C GLN A 204 5.32 4.30 0.85
N ALA A 205 4.18 4.36 1.54
CA ALA A 205 3.20 3.30 1.57
C ALA A 205 2.44 3.12 0.25
N TRP A 206 2.00 1.91 0.00
CA TRP A 206 1.00 1.61 -1.01
C TRP A 206 -0.35 2.13 -0.55
N ALA A 207 -0.96 3.03 -1.30
CA ALA A 207 -2.21 3.67 -0.91
C ALA A 207 -3.25 3.67 -2.03
N CYS A 208 -4.52 3.45 -1.65
CA CYS A 208 -5.69 3.52 -2.53
C CYS A 208 -6.77 4.43 -1.93
N GLU A 209 -7.79 4.77 -2.72
CA GLU A 209 -8.95 5.51 -2.23
C GLU A 209 -9.99 4.58 -1.62
N LEU A 210 -10.48 4.92 -0.43
CA LEU A 210 -11.61 4.31 0.24
C LEU A 210 -12.77 5.30 0.29
N THR A 211 -13.88 4.97 -0.33
CA THR A 211 -15.02 5.89 -0.40
C THR A 211 -16.00 5.73 0.76
N HIS A 212 -16.34 4.51 1.11
CA HIS A 212 -17.36 4.22 2.12
C HIS A 212 -17.02 3.01 2.97
N LEU A 213 -17.56 2.99 4.19
CA LEU A 213 -17.76 1.81 5.00
C LEU A 213 -19.24 1.42 4.97
N ALA A 214 -19.52 0.14 4.88
CA ALA A 214 -20.88 -0.39 4.91
C ALA A 214 -20.94 -1.68 5.76
N PHE A 215 -22.11 -1.97 6.31
CA PHE A 215 -22.32 -3.09 7.20
C PHE A 215 -23.37 -4.03 6.66
N ASN A 216 -23.18 -5.35 6.83
CA ASN A 216 -24.16 -6.39 6.49
C ASN A 216 -24.55 -6.49 4.99
N LEU A 217 -23.57 -6.20 4.09
CA LEU A 217 -23.78 -6.26 2.63
C LEU A 217 -23.92 -7.68 2.05
N ASP A 218 -23.55 -8.69 2.79
CA ASP A 218 -23.60 -10.09 2.39
C ASP A 218 -24.99 -10.69 2.42
N LYS A 219 -25.93 -10.09 3.13
CA LYS A 219 -27.32 -10.54 3.13
C LYS A 219 -27.97 -10.26 1.78
N LYS A 220 -28.57 -11.30 1.20
CA LYS A 220 -29.23 -11.27 -0.12
C LYS A 220 -30.50 -10.39 -0.22
N ASP A 221 -30.82 -9.64 0.81
CA ASP A 221 -31.96 -8.74 0.80
C ASP A 221 -31.79 -7.63 -0.24
N LYS A 222 -32.72 -7.54 -1.15
CA LYS A 222 -32.77 -6.48 -2.17
C LYS A 222 -32.97 -5.08 -1.58
N ASN A 223 -33.36 -5.00 -0.32
CA ASN A 223 -33.55 -3.77 0.44
C ASN A 223 -32.40 -3.60 1.41
N PHE A 224 -31.21 -3.35 0.88
CA PHE A 224 -30.10 -2.92 1.70
C PHE A 224 -30.48 -1.58 2.35
N ASP A 225 -30.35 -1.55 3.67
CA ASP A 225 -30.58 -0.33 4.43
C ASP A 225 -29.34 0.57 4.31
N LEU A 226 -29.47 1.62 3.55
CA LEU A 226 -28.42 2.57 3.25
C LEU A 226 -28.01 3.42 4.47
N ASP A 227 -28.83 3.42 5.50
CA ASP A 227 -28.42 4.02 6.79
C ASP A 227 -27.27 3.23 7.45
N GLN A 228 -26.95 2.03 6.93
CA GLN A 228 -25.83 1.21 7.37
C GLN A 228 -24.50 1.53 6.66
N ALA A 229 -24.51 2.37 5.65
CA ALA A 229 -23.29 2.85 5.00
C ALA A 229 -22.98 4.30 5.40
N PHE A 230 -21.71 4.66 5.43
CA PHE A 230 -21.30 6.06 5.58
C PHE A 230 -20.04 6.37 4.77
N GLU A 231 -20.02 7.57 4.25
CA GLU A 231 -18.92 8.11 3.49
C GLU A 231 -17.72 8.37 4.39
N VAL A 232 -16.55 7.89 3.99
CA VAL A 232 -15.30 8.13 4.72
C VAL A 232 -14.33 8.98 3.90
N ASN A 233 -14.34 8.84 2.56
CA ASN A 233 -13.45 9.56 1.63
C ASN A 233 -12.02 9.62 2.18
N ALA A 234 -11.46 8.46 2.41
CA ALA A 234 -10.19 8.24 3.05
C ALA A 234 -9.19 7.64 2.07
N ARG A 235 -7.93 7.62 2.46
CA ARG A 235 -6.93 6.72 1.87
C ARG A 235 -6.83 5.46 2.72
N ILE A 236 -6.49 4.36 2.08
CA ILE A 236 -6.09 3.13 2.75
C ILE A 236 -4.62 2.86 2.44
N THR A 237 -3.88 2.45 3.45
CA THR A 237 -2.55 1.88 3.32
C THR A 237 -2.60 0.40 3.65
N PHE A 238 -1.65 -0.37 3.13
CA PHE A 238 -1.58 -1.81 3.35
C PHE A 238 -0.29 -2.11 4.13
N ASP A 239 -0.48 -2.58 5.34
CA ASP A 239 0.61 -2.85 6.27
C ASP A 239 0.64 -4.33 6.63
N SER A 240 1.63 -5.06 6.07
CA SER A 240 1.80 -6.49 6.32
C SER A 240 2.24 -6.83 7.74
N ALA A 241 2.71 -5.84 8.48
CA ALA A 241 3.23 -5.97 9.82
C ALA A 241 2.21 -5.63 10.92
N TYR A 242 1.00 -5.19 10.54
CA TYR A 242 0.03 -4.69 11.50
C TYR A 242 -1.10 -5.69 11.79
N PRO A 243 -1.36 -6.05 13.06
CA PRO A 243 -2.34 -7.10 13.43
C PRO A 243 -3.79 -6.63 13.42
N TYR A 244 -4.07 -5.35 13.11
CA TYR A 244 -5.40 -4.75 13.15
C TYR A 244 -5.74 -4.05 11.84
N ILE A 245 -7.01 -3.63 11.71
CA ILE A 245 -7.42 -2.58 10.78
C ILE A 245 -7.46 -1.27 11.58
N SER A 246 -6.62 -0.31 11.24
CA SER A 246 -6.63 1.01 11.86
C SER A 246 -7.64 1.94 11.19
N ILE A 247 -8.40 2.68 11.98
CA ILE A 247 -9.41 3.64 11.52
C ILE A 247 -9.20 4.96 12.25
N PRO A 248 -9.19 6.11 11.56
CA PRO A 248 -9.12 7.41 12.20
C PRO A 248 -10.26 7.62 13.22
N LYS A 249 -9.94 8.08 14.41
CA LYS A 249 -10.88 8.25 15.54
C LYS A 249 -12.09 9.14 15.21
N ARG A 250 -11.97 10.00 14.21
CA ARG A 250 -13.09 10.81 13.71
C ARG A 250 -14.28 9.96 13.25
N HIS A 251 -14.05 8.73 12.82
CA HIS A 251 -15.07 7.79 12.37
C HIS A 251 -15.67 6.91 13.50
N LEU A 252 -15.07 6.93 14.70
CA LEU A 252 -15.49 6.12 15.86
C LEU A 252 -17.00 6.28 16.17
N LYS A 253 -17.49 7.51 16.20
CA LYS A 253 -18.91 7.77 16.53
C LYS A 253 -19.85 7.15 15.52
N ALA A 254 -19.57 7.32 14.23
CA ALA A 254 -20.40 6.76 13.16
C ALA A 254 -20.34 5.23 13.15
N PHE A 255 -19.15 4.67 13.30
CA PHE A 255 -18.94 3.23 13.40
C PHE A 255 -19.69 2.64 14.60
N LYS A 256 -19.53 3.24 15.78
CA LYS A 256 -20.21 2.78 16.99
C LYS A 256 -21.72 2.76 16.81
N GLN A 257 -22.32 3.85 16.34
CA GLN A 257 -23.77 3.96 16.19
C GLN A 257 -24.33 2.98 15.13
N ARG A 258 -23.63 2.82 14.01
CA ARG A 258 -24.14 2.03 12.87
C ARG A 258 -23.77 0.56 12.93
N TYR A 259 -22.69 0.20 13.62
CA TYR A 259 -22.23 -1.17 13.74
C TYR A 259 -22.43 -1.70 15.17
N MET A 260 -21.74 -1.14 16.15
CA MET A 260 -21.76 -1.69 17.52
C MET A 260 -23.13 -1.60 18.18
N ASP A 261 -23.76 -0.43 18.17
CA ASP A 261 -25.07 -0.23 18.79
C ASP A 261 -26.18 -0.99 18.04
N THR A 262 -26.05 -1.15 16.72
CA THR A 262 -27.07 -1.81 15.87
C THR A 262 -27.02 -3.33 15.98
N TYR A 263 -25.83 -3.93 15.97
CA TYR A 263 -25.67 -5.37 15.87
C TYR A 263 -25.32 -6.04 17.20
N PHE A 264 -24.74 -5.30 18.15
CA PHE A 264 -24.30 -5.85 19.43
C PHE A 264 -25.17 -5.40 20.61
N ASN A 265 -26.17 -4.55 20.39
CA ASN A 265 -27.21 -4.17 21.34
C ASN A 265 -26.67 -3.91 22.77
N ASN A 266 -25.60 -3.15 22.90
CA ASN A 266 -24.88 -2.86 24.13
C ASN A 266 -24.18 -4.06 24.82
N SER A 267 -24.10 -5.23 24.15
CA SER A 267 -23.34 -6.38 24.65
C SER A 267 -21.85 -6.27 24.30
N TYR A 268 -21.32 -5.07 24.39
CA TYR A 268 -19.91 -4.79 24.13
C TYR A 268 -19.37 -3.78 25.15
N LYS A 269 -18.06 -3.80 25.29
CA LYS A 269 -17.28 -2.84 26.10
C LYS A 269 -16.38 -2.03 25.19
N GLU A 270 -16.41 -0.72 25.35
CA GLU A 270 -15.43 0.19 24.72
C GLU A 270 -14.21 0.28 25.62
N VAL A 271 -13.05 -0.10 25.11
CA VAL A 271 -11.76 -0.02 25.78
C VAL A 271 -10.98 1.15 25.19
N ARG A 272 -10.26 1.87 26.04
CA ARG A 272 -9.45 3.03 25.67
C ARG A 272 -8.05 2.84 26.21
N ASP A 273 -7.11 2.74 25.31
CA ASP A 273 -5.68 2.82 25.58
C ASP A 273 -5.19 4.28 25.47
N GLU A 274 -3.90 4.50 25.63
CA GLU A 274 -3.30 5.83 25.48
C GLU A 274 -3.56 6.42 24.11
N ASP A 275 -3.40 5.62 23.04
CA ASP A 275 -3.44 6.07 21.65
C ASP A 275 -4.64 5.55 20.87
N SER A 276 -5.31 4.50 21.33
CA SER A 276 -6.38 3.84 20.57
C SER A 276 -7.68 3.63 21.36
N VAL A 277 -8.73 3.33 20.60
CA VAL A 277 -10.02 2.86 21.11
C VAL A 277 -10.41 1.61 20.35
N TYR A 278 -10.85 0.57 21.06
CA TYR A 278 -11.33 -0.67 20.46
C TYR A 278 -12.52 -1.25 21.23
N PHE A 279 -13.08 -2.35 20.75
CA PHE A 279 -14.28 -2.95 21.32
C PHE A 279 -14.04 -4.42 21.67
N ILE A 280 -14.61 -4.83 22.80
CA ILE A 280 -14.64 -6.22 23.29
C ILE A 280 -16.09 -6.65 23.43
N CYS A 281 -16.43 -7.82 22.89
CA CYS A 281 -17.75 -8.44 23.01
C CYS A 281 -17.67 -9.69 23.89
N THR A 282 -18.73 -9.96 24.64
CA THR A 282 -18.79 -11.13 25.54
C THR A 282 -19.69 -12.24 24.97
N ASP A 283 -20.42 -11.98 23.89
CA ASP A 283 -21.41 -12.87 23.33
C ASP A 283 -20.95 -13.41 21.97
N GLU A 284 -20.67 -14.72 21.93
CA GLU A 284 -20.22 -15.43 20.73
C GLU A 284 -21.27 -15.43 19.59
N GLU A 285 -22.56 -15.44 19.93
CA GLU A 285 -23.62 -15.43 18.89
C GLU A 285 -23.63 -14.11 18.11
N LEU A 286 -23.32 -13.01 18.79
CA LEU A 286 -23.27 -11.68 18.17
C LEU A 286 -22.06 -11.51 17.25
N VAL A 287 -20.94 -12.17 17.57
CA VAL A 287 -19.72 -12.13 16.74
C VAL A 287 -19.95 -12.69 15.33
N ASN A 288 -20.95 -13.57 15.16
CA ASN A 288 -21.32 -14.12 13.86
C ASN A 288 -22.37 -13.26 13.11
N GLY A 289 -22.61 -12.03 13.54
CA GLY A 289 -23.76 -11.22 13.12
C GLY A 289 -23.59 -10.53 11.78
N ALA A 290 -22.89 -9.42 11.76
CA ALA A 290 -22.85 -8.50 10.62
C ALA A 290 -21.44 -8.39 10.04
N SER A 291 -21.35 -8.50 8.72
CA SER A 291 -20.11 -8.23 7.98
C SER A 291 -19.78 -6.75 7.95
N ILE A 292 -18.50 -6.45 7.77
CA ILE A 292 -18.01 -5.10 7.45
C ILE A 292 -17.54 -5.09 6.00
N SER A 293 -17.89 -4.05 5.27
CA SER A 293 -17.54 -3.89 3.87
C SER A 293 -16.81 -2.58 3.66
N PHE A 294 -15.71 -2.65 2.93
CA PHE A 294 -14.91 -1.51 2.49
C PHE A 294 -15.17 -1.28 1.01
N ILE A 295 -15.55 -0.05 0.63
CA ILE A 295 -15.91 0.27 -0.76
C ILE A 295 -14.71 0.93 -1.44
N ILE A 296 -14.09 0.20 -2.36
CA ILE A 296 -12.90 0.59 -3.12
C ILE A 296 -13.22 0.43 -4.61
N GLU A 297 -13.02 1.44 -5.43
CA GLU A 297 -13.20 1.39 -6.91
C GLU A 297 -14.51 0.72 -7.36
N GLY A 298 -15.61 1.01 -6.66
CA GLY A 298 -16.93 0.46 -7.00
C GLY A 298 -17.16 -1.00 -6.58
N TYR A 299 -16.24 -1.59 -5.85
CA TYR A 299 -16.38 -2.93 -5.26
C TYR A 299 -16.51 -2.86 -3.75
N ALA A 300 -17.41 -3.65 -3.20
CA ALA A 300 -17.49 -3.89 -1.76
C ALA A 300 -16.64 -5.11 -1.40
N TYR A 301 -15.63 -4.89 -0.58
CA TYR A 301 -14.78 -5.94 -0.01
C TYR A 301 -15.36 -6.31 1.34
N ILE A 302 -15.95 -7.51 1.42
CA ILE A 302 -16.80 -7.93 2.53
C ILE A 302 -16.05 -8.88 3.45
N ILE A 303 -15.80 -8.47 4.68
CA ILE A 303 -15.19 -9.30 5.72
C ILE A 303 -16.29 -9.75 6.69
N PRO A 304 -16.53 -11.07 6.83
CA PRO A 304 -17.48 -11.58 7.80
C PRO A 304 -17.08 -11.22 9.23
N SER A 305 -18.05 -10.94 10.09
CA SER A 305 -17.82 -10.53 11.46
C SER A 305 -16.89 -11.49 12.22
N ASN A 306 -17.12 -12.80 12.10
CA ASN A 306 -16.31 -13.82 12.76
C ASN A 306 -14.83 -13.89 12.33
N LYS A 307 -14.43 -13.14 11.31
CA LYS A 307 -13.04 -12.97 10.90
C LYS A 307 -12.41 -11.70 11.44
N LEU A 308 -13.24 -10.82 12.01
CA LEU A 308 -12.82 -9.56 12.61
C LEU A 308 -12.75 -9.62 14.14
N PHE A 309 -13.01 -10.78 14.74
CA PHE A 309 -12.91 -10.95 16.18
C PHE A 309 -11.95 -12.08 16.53
N ILE A 310 -11.10 -11.82 17.51
CA ILE A 310 -10.22 -12.83 18.12
C ILE A 310 -10.71 -13.13 19.54
N LYS A 311 -10.73 -14.40 19.89
CA LYS A 311 -11.08 -14.83 21.24
C LYS A 311 -9.87 -14.72 22.16
N SER A 312 -10.00 -13.98 23.25
CA SER A 312 -8.98 -13.90 24.29
C SER A 312 -8.98 -15.14 25.19
N ASP A 313 -7.94 -15.32 25.96
CA ASP A 313 -7.83 -16.37 26.97
C ASP A 313 -8.92 -16.28 28.06
N GLU A 314 -9.45 -15.08 28.29
CA GLU A 314 -10.54 -14.81 29.23
C GLU A 314 -11.92 -15.17 28.66
N GLY A 315 -11.99 -15.56 27.39
CA GLY A 315 -13.21 -15.94 26.69
C GLY A 315 -13.99 -14.77 26.11
N GLU A 316 -13.44 -13.57 26.15
CA GLU A 316 -13.98 -12.38 25.50
C GLU A 316 -13.54 -12.32 24.01
N TYR A 317 -14.25 -11.56 23.19
CA TYR A 317 -13.97 -11.41 21.76
C TYR A 317 -13.54 -9.97 21.46
N GLU A 318 -12.27 -9.77 21.14
CA GLU A 318 -11.74 -8.47 20.75
C GLU A 318 -11.97 -8.23 19.26
N LEU A 319 -12.53 -7.06 18.91
CA LEU A 319 -12.65 -6.63 17.52
C LEU A 319 -11.28 -6.16 17.01
N LEU A 320 -10.81 -6.77 15.91
CA LEU A 320 -9.54 -6.46 15.25
C LEU A 320 -9.60 -5.14 14.45
N ILE A 321 -10.30 -4.16 14.98
CA ILE A 321 -10.37 -2.79 14.46
C ILE A 321 -10.04 -1.84 15.59
N ARG A 322 -9.07 -0.97 15.36
CA ARG A 322 -8.62 0.03 16.32
C ARG A 322 -8.80 1.45 15.77
N PHE A 323 -9.21 2.36 16.64
CA PHE A 323 -9.46 3.77 16.29
C PHE A 323 -8.37 4.65 16.89
N TYR A 324 -7.51 5.20 16.04
CA TYR A 324 -6.37 6.01 16.45
C TYR A 324 -6.64 7.50 16.35
N LYS A 325 -5.96 8.28 17.19
CA LYS A 325 -5.97 9.74 17.14
C LYS A 325 -4.95 10.19 16.10
N GLU A 326 -5.32 10.12 14.85
CA GLU A 326 -4.53 10.61 13.75
C GLU A 326 -5.09 11.92 13.20
N ASN A 327 -4.24 12.73 12.59
CA ASN A 327 -4.64 13.97 11.94
C ASN A 327 -5.17 13.70 10.53
N ASP A 328 -4.61 12.70 9.85
CA ASP A 328 -4.95 12.33 8.49
C ASP A 328 -6.15 11.38 8.40
N ASN A 329 -6.76 11.33 7.22
CA ASN A 329 -7.86 10.43 6.95
C ASN A 329 -7.34 9.15 6.29
N ILE A 330 -6.47 8.42 7.01
CA ILE A 330 -5.84 7.20 6.54
C ILE A 330 -6.37 6.02 7.34
N PHE A 331 -6.70 4.95 6.63
CA PHE A 331 -7.04 3.64 7.19
C PHE A 331 -5.85 2.72 6.94
N GLY A 332 -5.36 2.04 7.96
CA GLY A 332 -4.36 0.98 7.81
C GLY A 332 -5.03 -0.37 7.70
N PHE A 333 -4.78 -1.09 6.61
CA PHE A 333 -5.29 -2.44 6.39
C PHE A 333 -4.20 -3.45 6.71
N GLY A 334 -4.26 -3.97 7.94
CA GLY A 334 -3.34 -5.01 8.40
C GLY A 334 -3.84 -6.43 8.15
N ALA A 335 -3.34 -7.37 8.96
CA ALA A 335 -3.60 -8.80 8.85
C ALA A 335 -5.08 -9.17 8.65
N PRO A 336 -6.08 -8.61 9.36
CA PRO A 336 -7.47 -9.04 9.19
C PRO A 336 -8.04 -8.81 7.78
N PHE A 337 -7.54 -7.81 7.05
CA PHE A 337 -7.90 -7.60 5.65
C PHE A 337 -7.08 -8.52 4.73
N MET A 338 -5.78 -8.56 4.95
CA MET A 338 -4.84 -9.28 4.09
C MET A 338 -4.95 -10.81 4.21
N GLU A 339 -5.41 -11.33 5.34
CA GLU A 339 -5.75 -12.76 5.48
C GLU A 339 -6.97 -13.17 4.67
N PHE A 340 -7.87 -12.24 4.41
CA PHE A 340 -9.11 -12.48 3.70
C PHE A 340 -9.00 -12.20 2.21
N PHE A 341 -8.16 -11.22 1.82
CA PHE A 341 -7.87 -10.86 0.44
C PHE A 341 -6.36 -10.92 0.21
N THR A 342 -5.93 -11.73 -0.75
CA THR A 342 -4.53 -11.68 -1.19
C THR A 342 -4.28 -10.37 -1.90
N VAL A 343 -3.38 -9.56 -1.35
CA VAL A 343 -3.01 -8.26 -1.89
C VAL A 343 -1.80 -8.43 -2.82
N VAL A 344 -1.91 -7.87 -4.01
CA VAL A 344 -0.87 -7.88 -5.05
C VAL A 344 -0.44 -6.43 -5.29
N TYR A 345 0.85 -6.21 -5.30
CA TYR A 345 1.47 -4.91 -5.44
C TYR A 345 2.21 -4.86 -6.78
N ASP A 346 1.80 -3.97 -7.68
CA ASP A 346 2.37 -3.83 -9.01
C ASP A 346 3.03 -2.45 -9.15
N TYR A 347 4.38 -2.42 -9.14
CA TYR A 347 5.14 -1.18 -9.32
C TYR A 347 5.08 -0.66 -10.76
N GLU A 348 4.92 -1.55 -11.77
CA GLU A 348 4.95 -1.17 -13.18
C GLU A 348 3.64 -0.45 -13.57
N GLU A 349 2.50 -0.98 -13.12
CA GLU A 349 1.18 -0.39 -13.41
C GLU A 349 0.76 0.64 -12.35
N ALA A 350 1.50 0.76 -11.25
CA ALA A 350 1.16 1.60 -10.11
C ALA A 350 -0.23 1.27 -9.54
N GLU A 351 -0.47 -0.01 -9.28
CA GLU A 351 -1.75 -0.53 -8.81
C GLU A 351 -1.59 -1.48 -7.62
N VAL A 352 -2.61 -1.49 -6.77
CA VAL A 352 -2.80 -2.55 -5.76
C VAL A 352 -3.96 -3.43 -6.22
N GLY A 353 -3.71 -4.73 -6.31
CA GLY A 353 -4.69 -5.70 -6.75
C GLY A 353 -5.17 -6.61 -5.63
N PHE A 354 -6.35 -7.16 -5.80
CA PHE A 354 -6.99 -8.00 -4.79
C PHE A 354 -7.51 -9.29 -5.40
N TYR A 355 -7.20 -10.42 -4.77
CA TYR A 355 -7.70 -11.74 -5.09
C TYR A 355 -8.37 -12.39 -3.89
N GLY A 356 -9.20 -13.39 -4.16
CA GLY A 356 -9.89 -14.14 -3.11
C GLY A 356 -10.99 -13.33 -2.40
N GLY A 357 -11.35 -13.77 -1.19
CA GLY A 357 -12.32 -13.12 -0.35
C GLY A 357 -13.74 -13.05 -0.94
N ASN A 358 -14.63 -12.44 -0.19
CA ASN A 358 -15.99 -12.16 -0.62
C ASN A 358 -16.08 -10.69 -1.07
N ARG A 359 -16.30 -10.48 -2.37
CA ARG A 359 -16.47 -9.13 -2.91
C ARG A 359 -17.65 -9.06 -3.86
N LYS A 360 -18.22 -7.89 -3.95
CA LYS A 360 -19.41 -7.61 -4.72
C LYS A 360 -19.22 -6.34 -5.53
N GLU A 361 -19.36 -6.44 -6.84
CA GLU A 361 -19.46 -5.25 -7.68
C GLU A 361 -20.75 -4.51 -7.31
N LEU A 362 -20.62 -3.23 -7.06
CA LEU A 362 -21.76 -2.37 -6.77
C LEU A 362 -22.48 -2.05 -8.07
N THR A 363 -23.80 -2.27 -8.13
CA THR A 363 -24.60 -1.84 -9.28
C THR A 363 -24.51 -0.33 -9.42
N ARG A 364 -24.73 0.18 -10.66
CA ARG A 364 -24.71 1.62 -10.92
C ARG A 364 -25.68 2.39 -10.03
N GLU A 365 -26.85 1.81 -9.75
CA GLU A 365 -27.84 2.41 -8.83
C GLU A 365 -27.28 2.56 -7.41
N TRP A 366 -26.51 1.57 -6.96
CA TRP A 366 -25.81 1.54 -5.69
C TRP A 366 -24.72 2.59 -5.64
N TYR A 367 -23.89 2.62 -6.66
CA TYR A 367 -22.79 3.56 -6.78
C TYR A 367 -23.31 5.00 -6.87
N ASP A 368 -24.36 5.22 -7.69
CA ASP A 368 -25.01 6.52 -7.81
C ASP A 368 -25.63 6.96 -6.48
N TYR A 369 -26.20 6.03 -5.71
CA TYR A 369 -26.78 6.32 -4.40
C TYR A 369 -25.72 6.63 -3.34
N LEU A 370 -24.66 5.83 -3.20
CA LEU A 370 -23.56 6.10 -2.29
C LEU A 370 -22.89 7.44 -2.60
N ASN A 371 -22.86 7.80 -3.87
CA ASN A 371 -22.36 9.09 -4.35
C ASN A 371 -23.44 10.18 -4.43
N GLU A 372 -24.68 9.92 -4.02
CA GLU A 372 -25.70 10.97 -3.92
C GLU A 372 -25.30 12.00 -2.87
N MET A 373 -24.61 13.01 -3.36
CA MET A 373 -24.19 14.14 -2.55
C MET A 373 -25.38 14.73 -1.80
N THR A 374 -25.19 15.02 -0.54
CA THR A 374 -26.14 15.85 0.22
C THR A 374 -26.41 17.16 -0.54
N PRO A 375 -27.55 17.83 -0.33
CA PRO A 375 -27.83 19.13 -0.96
C PRO A 375 -26.69 20.14 -0.75
N GLU A 376 -26.00 20.09 0.37
CA GLU A 376 -24.86 20.95 0.69
C GLU A 376 -23.61 20.58 -0.12
N GLN A 377 -23.32 19.30 -0.26
CA GLN A 377 -22.22 18.80 -1.09
C GLN A 377 -22.48 19.09 -2.58
N LYS A 378 -23.71 18.89 -3.06
CA LYS A 378 -24.13 19.31 -4.42
C LYS A 378 -23.90 20.80 -4.65
N LYS A 379 -24.21 21.64 -3.64
CA LYS A 379 -23.98 23.08 -3.70
C LYS A 379 -22.50 23.44 -3.70
N ALA A 380 -21.69 22.75 -2.89
CA ALA A 380 -20.25 22.95 -2.83
C ALA A 380 -19.57 22.49 -4.14
N LYS A 381 -19.96 21.35 -4.70
CA LYS A 381 -19.45 20.85 -5.99
C LYS A 381 -19.79 21.80 -7.13
N ARG A 382 -21.06 22.30 -7.19
CA ARG A 382 -21.45 23.33 -8.18
C ARG A 382 -20.60 24.58 -8.02
N LYS A 383 -20.36 25.05 -6.79
CA LYS A 383 -19.50 26.22 -6.52
C LYS A 383 -18.07 26.00 -7.03
N ARG A 384 -17.47 24.82 -6.75
CA ARG A 384 -16.14 24.45 -7.27
C ARG A 384 -16.13 24.39 -8.80
N MET A 385 -17.13 23.76 -9.40
CA MET A 385 -17.26 23.68 -10.86
C MET A 385 -17.35 25.07 -11.51
N TYR A 386 -18.08 26.01 -10.93
CA TYR A 386 -18.13 27.38 -11.42
C TYR A 386 -16.78 28.11 -11.27
N ILE A 387 -16.04 27.85 -10.19
CA ILE A 387 -14.69 28.39 -10.01
C ILE A 387 -13.75 27.86 -11.09
N TYR A 388 -13.75 26.54 -11.34
CA TYR A 388 -12.91 25.92 -12.38
C TYR A 388 -13.31 26.38 -13.78
N ALA A 389 -14.61 26.49 -14.06
CA ALA A 389 -15.09 27.04 -15.33
C ALA A 389 -14.68 28.51 -15.50
N GLY A 390 -14.74 29.31 -14.44
CA GLY A 390 -14.27 30.69 -14.43
C GLY A 390 -12.76 30.78 -14.70
N VAL A 391 -11.96 29.98 -14.02
CA VAL A 391 -10.51 29.92 -14.23
C VAL A 391 -10.19 29.47 -15.65
N GLY A 392 -10.84 28.43 -16.16
CA GLY A 392 -10.68 27.97 -17.53
C GLY A 392 -11.02 29.04 -18.56
N PHE A 393 -12.10 29.80 -18.34
CA PHE A 393 -12.49 30.92 -19.20
C PHE A 393 -11.44 32.05 -19.21
N PHE A 394 -10.90 32.39 -18.02
CA PHE A 394 -9.81 33.36 -17.90
C PHE A 394 -8.55 32.94 -18.64
N VAL A 395 -8.16 31.67 -18.54
CA VAL A 395 -7.00 31.12 -19.26
C VAL A 395 -7.22 31.23 -20.79
N VAL A 396 -8.41 30.91 -21.27
CA VAL A 396 -8.74 31.03 -22.70
C VAL A 396 -8.66 32.50 -23.16
N ILE A 397 -9.17 33.45 -22.37
CA ILE A 397 -9.07 34.88 -22.67
C ILE A 397 -7.59 35.32 -22.76
N ILE A 398 -6.77 34.90 -21.77
CA ILE A 398 -5.34 35.22 -21.78
C ILE A 398 -4.66 34.68 -23.05
N ILE A 399 -4.95 33.44 -23.47
CA ILE A 399 -4.40 32.84 -24.67
C ILE A 399 -4.82 33.66 -25.90
N ILE A 400 -6.08 34.06 -26.00
CA ILE A 400 -6.60 34.88 -27.13
C ILE A 400 -5.89 36.21 -27.14
N LEU A 401 -5.72 36.87 -26.01
CA LEU A 401 -5.04 38.16 -25.91
C LEU A 401 -3.57 38.07 -26.31
N LEU A 402 -2.88 37.01 -25.88
CA LEU A 402 -1.47 36.75 -26.27
C LEU A 402 -1.35 36.47 -27.77
N ALA A 403 -2.27 35.69 -28.35
CA ALA A 403 -2.30 35.43 -29.77
C ALA A 403 -2.58 36.69 -30.58
N TYR A 404 -3.52 37.53 -30.11
CA TYR A 404 -3.80 38.83 -30.75
C TYR A 404 -2.59 39.77 -30.67
N ARG A 405 -1.92 39.87 -29.52
CA ARG A 405 -0.70 40.65 -29.35
C ARG A 405 0.41 40.20 -30.29
N SER A 406 0.67 38.90 -30.35
CA SER A 406 1.65 38.29 -31.26
C SER A 406 1.34 38.58 -32.74
N LYS A 407 0.05 38.51 -33.12
CA LYS A 407 -0.40 38.86 -34.49
C LYS A 407 -0.19 40.34 -34.79
N LYS A 408 -0.45 41.24 -33.83
CA LYS A 408 -0.24 42.67 -33.94
C LYS A 408 1.27 43.03 -34.10
N GLU A 409 2.09 42.40 -33.28
CA GLU A 409 3.56 42.58 -33.33
C GLU A 409 4.14 42.10 -34.68
N ARG A 410 3.67 40.95 -35.20
CA ARG A 410 4.05 40.48 -36.54
C ARG A 410 3.57 41.41 -37.65
N ALA A 411 2.41 42.03 -37.52
CA ALA A 411 1.89 43.00 -38.48
C ALA A 411 2.67 44.31 -38.46
N LEU A 412 3.09 44.80 -37.28
CA LEU A 412 3.98 45.95 -37.13
C LEU A 412 5.37 45.66 -37.66
N GLY A 413 5.94 44.50 -37.37
CA GLY A 413 7.25 44.10 -37.90
C GLY A 413 7.28 43.96 -39.41
N ARG A 414 6.15 43.61 -40.06
CA ARG A 414 6.02 43.63 -41.53
C ARG A 414 5.92 45.03 -42.08
N ARG A 415 5.30 45.98 -41.38
CA ARG A 415 5.24 47.40 -41.83
C ARG A 415 6.56 48.15 -41.70
N LEU A 416 7.44 47.68 -40.81
CA LEU A 416 8.78 48.27 -40.63
C LEU A 416 9.85 47.64 -41.54
N ARG A 417 9.50 46.63 -42.35
CA ARG A 417 10.39 45.94 -43.28
C ARG A 417 10.12 46.29 -44.76
N ASP A 418 9.39 47.35 -45.02
CA ASP A 418 9.23 47.88 -46.35
C ASP A 418 8.94 49.37 -46.23
N PRO A 419 9.66 50.33 -46.85
CA PRO A 419 9.98 50.40 -48.25
C PRO A 419 11.43 50.87 -48.54
N ASN A 420 11.98 50.46 -49.60
CA ASN A 420 13.23 50.91 -50.27
C ASN A 420 14.44 49.96 -50.04
N GLU A 421 14.39 48.80 -50.61
CA GLU A 421 15.56 48.20 -51.29
C GLU A 421 15.13 47.87 -52.71
N GLU A 422 15.30 48.82 -53.54
CA GLU A 422 15.69 48.61 -54.97
C GLU A 422 17.20 48.65 -55.06
#